data_ce0481eaee000503ba3e259ee675c5bc
#
_entry.id   ce0481eaee000503ba3e259ee675c5bc
#
_cell.length_a   1.000
_cell.length_b   1.000
_cell.length_c   1.000
_cell.angle_alpha   90.00
_cell.angle_beta   90.00
_cell.angle_gamma   90.00
#
_symmetry.space_group_name_H-M   'P 1'
#
loop_
_entity.id
_entity.type
_entity.pdbx_description
1 polymer ?
#
loop_
_entity_poly.entity_id
_entity_poly.type
_entity_poly.pdbx_seq_one_letter_code
_entity_poly.pdbx_strand_id
1 'polypeptide(L)'
;MGTTAQPSNGTVSYSVERATDGDVATVTLNRPETLNSMNDEFMNDITEAFGMVAADENVRAAVLTGAGRGFCSGADLRNAAAGDAEGFDAEAAGEATTDSMDNAFHPAIRAVAECPVPTVARINGVTAGGGIGLALSCDVAIAARSAFFVATFGPRLGIVPDLGTTWQLPMRVGRARALGMSLLGERVTADQAAEWGLVWKTVDDAELDDAVAQVVDVLRRSSPAAMARIRSAIDGAMQRDLADQLDVEMGHQAVLIPQNMAHGAEAFLAKTDPSFPGSRY
;
A
#
# COMPACT_ATOMS: atom_id res chain seq x y z
N MET A 1 16.67 18.03 -8.28
CA MET A 1 17.56 17.03 -7.65
C MET A 1 16.76 16.36 -6.55
N GLY A 2 16.69 15.03 -6.58
CA GLY A 2 15.95 14.27 -5.56
C GLY A 2 16.71 14.22 -4.24
N THR A 3 15.98 14.15 -3.14
CA THR A 3 16.54 13.92 -1.82
C THR A 3 16.42 12.42 -1.52
N THR A 4 17.51 11.79 -1.07
CA THR A 4 17.49 10.38 -0.65
C THR A 4 17.78 10.34 0.85
N ALA A 5 17.04 9.52 1.58
CA ALA A 5 17.27 9.23 2.99
C ALA A 5 17.13 7.73 3.22
N GLN A 6 17.71 7.26 4.32
CA GLN A 6 17.52 5.87 4.77
C GLN A 6 16.91 5.90 6.16
N PRO A 7 15.84 5.14 6.40
CA PRO A 7 15.37 4.83 7.74
C PRO A 7 16.44 4.17 8.61
N SER A 8 16.19 4.13 9.90
CA SER A 8 17.20 3.88 10.94
C SER A 8 17.92 2.53 10.83
N ASN A 9 17.25 1.47 10.35
CA ASN A 9 17.84 0.13 10.21
C ASN A 9 18.39 -0.14 8.81
N GLY A 10 18.11 0.73 7.83
CA GLY A 10 18.61 0.61 6.46
C GLY A 10 17.97 -0.52 5.62
N THR A 11 16.89 -1.11 6.10
CA THR A 11 16.14 -2.18 5.42
C THR A 11 15.12 -1.65 4.42
N VAL A 12 14.88 -0.35 4.44
CA VAL A 12 14.03 0.40 3.51
C VAL A 12 14.80 1.62 3.03
N SER A 13 14.63 2.02 1.80
CA SER A 13 15.15 3.30 1.29
C SER A 13 14.00 4.25 0.95
N TYR A 14 14.25 5.54 1.15
CA TYR A 14 13.33 6.62 0.87
C TYR A 14 13.96 7.61 -0.10
N SER A 15 13.22 8.00 -1.13
CA SER A 15 13.64 9.03 -2.06
C SER A 15 12.48 9.91 -2.47
N VAL A 16 12.76 11.17 -2.80
CA VAL A 16 11.75 12.13 -3.27
C VAL A 16 12.19 12.72 -4.60
N GLU A 17 11.34 12.58 -5.60
CA GLU A 17 11.44 13.33 -6.84
C GLU A 17 10.75 14.67 -6.67
N ARG A 18 11.51 15.76 -6.83
CA ARG A 18 11.02 17.14 -6.69
C ARG A 18 10.53 17.67 -8.03
N ALA A 19 9.29 18.17 -8.05
CA ALA A 19 8.69 18.77 -9.24
C ALA A 19 7.81 19.97 -8.87
N THR A 20 7.55 20.85 -9.84
CA THR A 20 6.79 22.09 -9.63
C THR A 20 5.30 21.87 -9.37
N ASP A 21 4.78 20.74 -9.81
CA ASP A 21 3.37 20.34 -9.72
C ASP A 21 3.10 19.34 -8.58
N GLY A 22 4.10 19.13 -7.73
CA GLY A 22 4.05 18.28 -6.56
C GLY A 22 5.13 17.20 -6.57
N ASP A 23 5.65 16.94 -5.38
CA ASP A 23 6.71 15.95 -5.18
C ASP A 23 6.15 14.54 -5.09
N VAL A 24 6.96 13.57 -5.46
CA VAL A 24 6.63 12.13 -5.36
C VAL A 24 7.66 11.43 -4.49
N ALA A 25 7.19 10.79 -3.44
CA ALA A 25 8.02 9.94 -2.60
C ALA A 25 8.04 8.50 -3.11
N THR A 26 9.20 7.85 -3.08
CA THR A 26 9.33 6.42 -3.32
C THR A 26 9.93 5.76 -2.10
N VAL A 27 9.20 4.80 -1.55
CA VAL A 27 9.62 3.90 -0.46
C VAL A 27 9.95 2.55 -1.07
N THR A 28 11.21 2.14 -0.97
CA THR A 28 11.67 0.87 -1.54
C THR A 28 12.05 -0.10 -0.44
N LEU A 29 11.35 -1.22 -0.38
CA LEU A 29 11.66 -2.37 0.46
C LEU A 29 13.01 -2.93 0.02
N ASN A 30 14.04 -2.92 0.88
CA ASN A 30 15.43 -3.12 0.48
C ASN A 30 16.13 -4.25 1.23
N ARG A 31 15.52 -5.43 1.20
CA ARG A 31 16.08 -6.72 1.64
C ARG A 31 15.99 -7.74 0.49
N PRO A 32 16.56 -7.46 -0.70
CA PRO A 32 16.35 -8.27 -1.91
C PRO A 32 16.84 -9.72 -1.77
N GLU A 33 17.83 -9.99 -0.93
CA GLU A 33 18.39 -11.31 -0.64
C GLU A 33 17.39 -12.25 0.04
N THR A 34 16.40 -11.68 0.76
CA THR A 34 15.29 -12.42 1.41
C THR A 34 13.95 -12.22 0.70
N LEU A 35 13.96 -11.65 -0.52
CA LEU A 35 12.75 -11.22 -1.22
C LEU A 35 11.92 -10.25 -0.38
N ASN A 36 12.58 -9.35 0.32
CA ASN A 36 11.98 -8.33 1.19
C ASN A 36 11.07 -8.95 2.29
N SER A 37 11.54 -10.02 2.94
CA SER A 37 10.84 -10.63 4.07
C SER A 37 10.78 -9.69 5.27
N MET A 38 9.71 -9.80 6.04
CA MET A 38 9.35 -8.91 7.15
C MET A 38 9.95 -9.39 8.47
N ASN A 39 10.59 -8.49 9.20
CA ASN A 39 10.90 -8.58 10.62
C ASN A 39 10.63 -7.21 11.26
N ASP A 40 10.77 -7.09 12.57
CA ASP A 40 10.43 -5.87 13.32
C ASP A 40 11.22 -4.65 12.80
N GLU A 41 12.52 -4.79 12.56
CA GLU A 41 13.37 -3.71 12.03
C GLU A 41 12.86 -3.20 10.69
N PHE A 42 12.50 -4.11 9.79
CA PHE A 42 11.96 -3.79 8.48
C PHE A 42 10.59 -3.08 8.57
N MET A 43 9.72 -3.53 9.46
CA MET A 43 8.41 -2.91 9.67
C MET A 43 8.55 -1.52 10.32
N ASN A 44 9.49 -1.36 11.26
CA ASN A 44 9.81 -0.06 11.84
C ASN A 44 10.35 0.92 10.79
N ASP A 45 11.21 0.47 9.88
CA ASP A 45 11.72 1.29 8.78
C ASP A 45 10.59 1.72 7.82
N ILE A 46 9.60 0.85 7.56
CA ILE A 46 8.41 1.23 6.78
C ILE A 46 7.63 2.34 7.50
N THR A 47 7.43 2.21 8.80
CA THR A 47 6.75 3.23 9.62
C THR A 47 7.49 4.57 9.54
N GLU A 48 8.82 4.55 9.69
CA GLU A 48 9.66 5.74 9.61
C GLU A 48 9.59 6.38 8.21
N ALA A 49 9.71 5.58 7.14
CA ALA A 49 9.65 6.07 5.77
C ALA A 49 8.30 6.73 5.44
N PHE A 50 7.18 6.14 5.85
CA PHE A 50 5.86 6.74 5.66
C PHE A 50 5.64 7.94 6.60
N GLY A 51 6.28 7.98 7.76
CA GLY A 51 6.39 9.16 8.60
C GLY A 51 7.08 10.34 7.89
N MET A 52 8.15 10.07 7.13
CA MET A 52 8.81 11.08 6.30
C MET A 52 7.88 11.58 5.17
N VAL A 53 7.11 10.67 4.53
CA VAL A 53 6.08 11.05 3.53
C VAL A 53 5.04 11.98 4.16
N ALA A 54 4.58 11.64 5.35
CA ALA A 54 3.57 12.43 6.06
C ALA A 54 4.07 13.82 6.47
N ALA A 55 5.34 13.93 6.86
CA ALA A 55 5.97 15.17 7.31
C ALA A 55 6.29 16.15 6.17
N ASP A 56 6.47 15.68 4.94
CA ASP A 56 6.78 16.55 3.78
C ASP A 56 5.49 17.01 3.09
N GLU A 57 5.09 18.25 3.35
CA GLU A 57 3.86 18.83 2.80
C GLU A 57 3.86 19.00 1.27
N ASN A 58 5.02 18.96 0.62
CA ASN A 58 5.13 19.06 -0.83
C ASN A 58 4.90 17.72 -1.54
N VAL A 59 5.05 16.60 -0.82
CA VAL A 59 4.77 15.27 -1.38
C VAL A 59 3.26 15.11 -1.62
N ARG A 60 2.88 14.77 -2.84
CA ARG A 60 1.49 14.61 -3.29
C ARG A 60 1.09 13.18 -3.61
N ALA A 61 2.07 12.30 -3.81
CA ALA A 61 1.86 10.87 -4.00
C ALA A 61 3.04 10.08 -3.45
N ALA A 62 2.81 8.84 -3.04
CA ALA A 62 3.87 7.94 -2.62
C ALA A 62 3.80 6.61 -3.37
N VAL A 63 4.96 6.08 -3.74
CA VAL A 63 5.10 4.76 -4.36
C VAL A 63 5.77 3.82 -3.36
N LEU A 64 5.20 2.62 -3.17
CA LEU A 64 5.80 1.53 -2.41
C LEU A 64 6.19 0.42 -3.39
N THR A 65 7.46 -0.01 -3.36
CA THR A 65 7.98 -1.06 -4.24
C THR A 65 9.02 -1.93 -3.54
N GLY A 66 9.37 -3.08 -4.12
CA GLY A 66 10.43 -3.93 -3.63
C GLY A 66 11.72 -3.84 -4.47
N ALA A 67 12.87 -3.84 -3.82
CA ALA A 67 14.15 -4.03 -4.49
C ALA A 67 14.30 -5.48 -4.98
N GLY A 68 15.01 -5.67 -6.07
CA GLY A 68 15.28 -6.98 -6.65
C GLY A 68 14.05 -7.61 -7.32
N ARG A 69 13.93 -8.94 -7.24
CA ARG A 69 12.94 -9.74 -7.97
C ARG A 69 11.62 -9.99 -7.26
N GLY A 70 11.41 -9.43 -6.06
CA GLY A 70 10.20 -9.61 -5.27
C GLY A 70 9.68 -8.30 -4.73
N PHE A 71 8.36 -8.21 -4.55
CA PHE A 71 7.78 -7.13 -3.78
C PHE A 71 8.00 -7.40 -2.30
N CYS A 72 7.37 -8.45 -1.74
CA CYS A 72 7.54 -8.88 -0.36
C CYS A 72 7.10 -10.34 -0.19
N SER A 73 7.94 -11.17 0.42
CA SER A 73 7.67 -12.61 0.61
C SER A 73 6.93 -12.96 1.91
N GLY A 74 6.53 -11.97 2.71
CA GLY A 74 5.88 -12.18 4.01
C GLY A 74 6.87 -12.28 5.16
N ALA A 75 6.45 -12.86 6.29
CA ALA A 75 7.27 -12.94 7.48
C ALA A 75 8.60 -13.67 7.27
N ASP A 76 9.65 -13.21 7.93
CA ASP A 76 10.96 -13.85 7.96
C ASP A 76 10.92 -15.07 8.90
N LEU A 77 10.77 -16.25 8.33
CA LEU A 77 10.59 -17.49 9.09
C LEU A 77 11.91 -18.08 9.62
N ARG A 78 13.06 -17.47 9.34
CA ARG A 78 14.36 -18.03 9.74
C ARG A 78 14.49 -18.15 11.26
N ASN A 79 14.01 -17.17 12.00
CA ASN A 79 14.04 -17.19 13.47
C ASN A 79 12.98 -18.14 14.07
N ALA A 80 11.81 -18.27 13.42
CA ALA A 80 10.78 -19.19 13.87
C ALA A 80 11.17 -20.68 13.70
N ALA A 81 12.00 -20.98 12.70
CA ALA A 81 12.48 -22.34 12.44
C ALA A 81 13.70 -22.73 13.32
N ALA A 82 14.35 -21.78 13.99
CA ALA A 82 15.54 -22.01 14.81
C ALA A 82 15.23 -22.43 16.27
N GLY A 83 13.96 -22.46 16.68
CA GLY A 83 13.55 -22.94 18.01
C GLY A 83 13.62 -24.46 18.08
N ASP A 84 14.49 -25.01 18.95
CA ASP A 84 14.50 -26.42 19.26
C ASP A 84 13.14 -26.82 19.84
N ALA A 85 12.58 -27.95 19.35
CA ALA A 85 11.29 -28.47 19.80
C ALA A 85 11.29 -28.88 21.31
N GLU A 86 12.48 -29.12 21.88
CA GLU A 86 12.67 -29.36 23.32
C GLU A 86 12.86 -28.00 24.02
N GLY A 87 11.79 -27.53 24.69
CA GLY A 87 11.80 -26.27 25.45
C GLY A 87 11.03 -25.12 24.81
N PHE A 88 10.27 -25.38 23.76
CA PHE A 88 9.38 -24.37 23.15
C PHE A 88 8.29 -23.95 24.14
N ASP A 89 8.32 -22.68 24.56
CA ASP A 89 7.28 -22.07 25.39
C ASP A 89 6.25 -21.38 24.48
N ALA A 90 5.08 -22.04 24.33
CA ALA A 90 4.02 -21.55 23.46
C ALA A 90 3.39 -20.24 23.98
N GLU A 91 3.35 -20.03 25.31
CA GLU A 91 2.80 -18.81 25.91
C GLU A 91 3.73 -17.64 25.66
N ALA A 92 5.01 -17.78 25.94
CA ALA A 92 6.02 -16.77 25.64
C ALA A 92 6.13 -16.43 24.13
N ALA A 93 5.99 -17.44 23.27
CA ALA A 93 5.96 -17.23 21.82
C ALA A 93 4.69 -16.46 21.37
N GLY A 94 3.55 -16.72 22.01
CA GLY A 94 2.30 -15.98 21.78
C GLY A 94 2.42 -14.51 22.20
N GLU A 95 2.99 -14.26 23.39
CA GLU A 95 3.23 -12.90 23.88
C GLU A 95 4.19 -12.13 22.97
N ALA A 96 5.33 -12.73 22.60
CA ALA A 96 6.29 -12.12 21.67
C ALA A 96 5.67 -11.80 20.31
N THR A 97 4.77 -12.66 19.81
CA THR A 97 4.02 -12.40 18.56
C THR A 97 3.10 -11.19 18.71
N THR A 98 2.36 -11.10 19.82
CA THR A 98 1.48 -9.97 20.12
C THR A 98 2.26 -8.67 20.22
N ASP A 99 3.38 -8.70 20.94
CA ASP A 99 4.27 -7.53 21.11
C ASP A 99 4.83 -7.05 19.77
N SER A 100 5.29 -7.96 18.92
CA SER A 100 5.80 -7.65 17.58
C SER A 100 4.70 -7.06 16.71
N MET A 101 3.49 -7.68 16.72
CA MET A 101 2.32 -7.15 15.99
C MET A 101 1.96 -5.73 16.41
N ASP A 102 1.88 -5.46 17.70
CA ASP A 102 1.45 -4.16 18.23
C ASP A 102 2.52 -3.07 18.06
N ASN A 103 3.80 -3.42 18.21
CA ASN A 103 4.87 -2.43 18.23
C ASN A 103 5.58 -2.21 16.90
N ALA A 104 5.49 -3.15 15.94
CA ALA A 104 6.14 -3.04 14.64
C ALA A 104 5.17 -3.24 13.46
N PHE A 105 4.45 -4.35 13.41
CA PHE A 105 3.71 -4.74 12.21
C PHE A 105 2.44 -3.90 11.99
N HIS A 106 1.58 -3.75 12.99
CA HIS A 106 0.37 -2.93 12.87
C HIS A 106 0.67 -1.44 12.63
N PRO A 107 1.65 -0.81 13.33
CA PRO A 107 2.06 0.55 13.01
C PRO A 107 2.48 0.74 11.55
N ALA A 108 3.25 -0.19 10.98
CA ALA A 108 3.68 -0.10 9.59
C ALA A 108 2.50 -0.17 8.60
N ILE A 109 1.58 -1.12 8.81
CA ILE A 109 0.38 -1.23 7.97
C ILE A 109 -0.48 0.04 8.07
N ARG A 110 -0.67 0.57 9.28
CA ARG A 110 -1.40 1.83 9.47
C ARG A 110 -0.70 3.00 8.82
N ALA A 111 0.63 3.12 8.93
CA ALA A 111 1.39 4.20 8.32
C ALA A 111 1.21 4.23 6.79
N VAL A 112 1.10 3.07 6.13
CA VAL A 112 0.80 2.97 4.70
C VAL A 112 -0.67 3.31 4.41
N ALA A 113 -1.61 2.66 5.11
CA ALA A 113 -3.05 2.81 4.86
C ALA A 113 -3.57 4.22 5.19
N GLU A 114 -3.05 4.82 6.27
CA GLU A 114 -3.43 6.15 6.75
C GLU A 114 -2.51 7.26 6.19
N CYS A 115 -1.63 6.93 5.23
CA CYS A 115 -0.75 7.91 4.60
C CYS A 115 -1.58 9.10 4.09
N PRO A 116 -1.19 10.36 4.39
CA PRO A 116 -2.02 11.53 4.06
C PRO A 116 -2.07 11.84 2.55
N VAL A 117 -1.27 11.16 1.73
CA VAL A 117 -1.27 11.26 0.27
C VAL A 117 -1.65 9.93 -0.36
N PRO A 118 -2.18 9.92 -1.59
CA PRO A 118 -2.42 8.70 -2.34
C PRO A 118 -1.17 7.85 -2.47
N THR A 119 -1.35 6.53 -2.31
CA THR A 119 -0.28 5.55 -2.32
C THR A 119 -0.44 4.58 -3.49
N VAL A 120 0.67 4.25 -4.15
CA VAL A 120 0.71 3.31 -5.27
C VAL A 120 1.65 2.15 -4.94
N ALA A 121 1.13 0.93 -4.89
CA ALA A 121 1.95 -0.27 -4.83
C ALA A 121 2.44 -0.62 -6.26
N ARG A 122 3.74 -0.50 -6.49
CA ARG A 122 4.43 -0.98 -7.69
C ARG A 122 4.92 -2.39 -7.42
N ILE A 123 4.14 -3.38 -7.85
CA ILE A 123 4.37 -4.79 -7.53
C ILE A 123 5.25 -5.42 -8.61
N ASN A 124 6.53 -5.51 -8.32
CA ASN A 124 7.58 -5.96 -9.25
C ASN A 124 7.83 -7.49 -9.21
N GLY A 125 7.12 -8.25 -8.38
CA GLY A 125 7.34 -9.69 -8.28
C GLY A 125 6.53 -10.36 -7.19
N VAL A 126 7.08 -11.42 -6.59
CA VAL A 126 6.39 -12.22 -5.57
C VAL A 126 5.83 -11.35 -4.44
N THR A 127 4.58 -11.59 -4.11
CA THR A 127 3.83 -10.94 -3.04
C THR A 127 3.14 -12.04 -2.23
N ALA A 128 3.74 -12.42 -1.10
CA ALA A 128 3.32 -13.59 -0.35
C ALA A 128 3.03 -13.28 1.12
N GLY A 129 2.15 -14.07 1.73
CA GLY A 129 1.81 -13.92 3.14
C GLY A 129 1.41 -12.48 3.48
N GLY A 130 1.97 -11.93 4.55
CA GLY A 130 1.77 -10.54 4.98
C GLY A 130 2.12 -9.48 3.94
N GLY A 131 2.97 -9.83 2.93
CA GLY A 131 3.26 -8.97 1.78
C GLY A 131 2.01 -8.63 0.96
N ILE A 132 0.99 -9.48 0.96
CA ILE A 132 -0.32 -9.18 0.37
C ILE A 132 -0.98 -8.04 1.14
N GLY A 133 -1.06 -8.14 2.46
CA GLY A 133 -1.64 -7.09 3.31
C GLY A 133 -0.93 -5.76 3.11
N LEU A 134 0.41 -5.77 3.08
CA LEU A 134 1.21 -4.56 2.84
C LEU A 134 0.93 -3.94 1.46
N ALA A 135 0.91 -4.75 0.39
CA ALA A 135 0.62 -4.25 -0.96
C ALA A 135 -0.80 -3.66 -1.07
N LEU A 136 -1.78 -4.33 -0.46
CA LEU A 136 -3.18 -3.92 -0.50
C LEU A 136 -3.51 -2.77 0.46
N SER A 137 -2.61 -2.40 1.37
CA SER A 137 -2.72 -1.19 2.18
C SER A 137 -2.48 0.09 1.37
N CYS A 138 -1.90 -0.02 0.17
CA CYS A 138 -1.86 1.07 -0.79
C CYS A 138 -3.21 1.26 -1.50
N ASP A 139 -3.49 2.50 -1.95
CA ASP A 139 -4.74 2.85 -2.63
C ASP A 139 -4.86 2.19 -4.01
N VAL A 140 -3.79 2.25 -4.79
CA VAL A 140 -3.72 1.69 -6.14
C VAL A 140 -2.58 0.69 -6.24
N ALA A 141 -2.86 -0.52 -6.73
CA ALA A 141 -1.84 -1.53 -6.94
C ALA A 141 -1.68 -1.85 -8.43
N ILE A 142 -0.45 -1.77 -8.95
CA ILE A 142 -0.10 -2.10 -10.33
C ILE A 142 0.94 -3.21 -10.29
N ALA A 143 0.70 -4.31 -10.99
CA ALA A 143 1.56 -5.47 -10.96
C ALA A 143 2.26 -5.72 -12.31
N ALA A 144 3.54 -6.10 -12.26
CA ALA A 144 4.21 -6.72 -13.39
C ALA A 144 3.55 -8.06 -13.72
N ARG A 145 3.48 -8.45 -14.99
CA ARG A 145 2.87 -9.70 -15.44
C ARG A 145 3.53 -10.94 -14.83
N SER A 146 4.83 -10.88 -14.57
CA SER A 146 5.56 -11.95 -13.89
C SER A 146 5.28 -12.04 -12.39
N ALA A 147 4.65 -11.03 -11.79
CA ALA A 147 4.30 -11.04 -10.38
C ALA A 147 3.20 -12.06 -10.07
N PHE A 148 3.12 -12.47 -8.81
CA PHE A 148 2.07 -13.37 -8.34
C PHE A 148 1.82 -13.18 -6.86
N PHE A 149 0.63 -13.62 -6.43
CA PHE A 149 0.16 -13.55 -5.05
C PHE A 149 -0.04 -14.95 -4.49
N VAL A 150 0.36 -15.17 -3.24
CA VAL A 150 0.11 -16.44 -2.54
C VAL A 150 -0.11 -16.22 -1.06
N ALA A 151 -1.29 -16.62 -0.57
CA ALA A 151 -1.63 -16.54 0.86
C ALA A 151 -1.17 -17.83 1.57
N THR A 152 0.06 -17.84 2.04
CA THR A 152 0.72 -19.03 2.60
C THR A 152 0.27 -19.40 4.02
N PHE A 153 -0.56 -18.61 4.65
CA PHE A 153 -0.91 -18.70 6.07
C PHE A 153 -1.52 -20.06 6.50
N GLY A 154 -2.77 -20.32 6.13
CA GLY A 154 -3.48 -21.53 6.58
C GLY A 154 -2.79 -22.82 6.14
N PRO A 155 -2.64 -23.07 4.83
CA PRO A 155 -2.20 -24.38 4.35
C PRO A 155 -0.71 -24.66 4.52
N ARG A 156 0.11 -23.62 4.74
CA ARG A 156 1.56 -23.77 4.88
C ARG A 156 2.05 -23.59 6.31
N LEU A 157 1.44 -22.67 7.06
CA LEU A 157 1.91 -22.28 8.39
C LEU A 157 0.91 -22.60 9.50
N GLY A 158 -0.33 -22.96 9.17
CA GLY A 158 -1.38 -23.26 10.15
C GLY A 158 -1.87 -22.03 10.93
N ILE A 159 -1.73 -20.84 10.35
CA ILE A 159 -2.10 -19.56 10.98
C ILE A 159 -3.14 -18.81 10.14
N VAL A 160 -3.77 -17.83 10.73
CA VAL A 160 -4.73 -16.93 10.09
C VAL A 160 -3.97 -15.87 9.27
N PRO A 161 -4.48 -15.46 8.09
CA PRO A 161 -3.93 -14.27 7.40
C PRO A 161 -4.04 -13.02 8.27
N ASP A 162 -2.97 -12.26 8.35
CA ASP A 162 -2.77 -11.08 9.17
C ASP A 162 -2.56 -9.79 8.35
N LEU A 163 -2.06 -8.75 8.98
CA LEU A 163 -1.71 -7.46 8.36
C LEU A 163 -2.83 -6.87 7.49
N GLY A 164 -4.07 -7.03 7.94
CA GLY A 164 -5.25 -6.56 7.22
C GLY A 164 -5.67 -7.43 6.02
N THR A 165 -4.97 -8.53 5.74
CA THR A 165 -5.26 -9.41 4.59
C THR A 165 -6.69 -9.97 4.65
N THR A 166 -7.18 -10.37 5.83
CA THR A 166 -8.55 -10.89 6.02
C THR A 166 -9.63 -9.80 5.83
N TRP A 167 -9.26 -8.54 5.97
CA TRP A 167 -10.15 -7.41 5.72
C TRP A 167 -10.10 -6.99 4.24
N GLN A 168 -8.90 -6.87 3.66
CA GLN A 168 -8.68 -6.40 2.29
C GLN A 168 -9.20 -7.39 1.22
N LEU A 169 -8.90 -8.69 1.38
CA LEU A 169 -9.25 -9.69 0.36
C LEU A 169 -10.75 -9.74 0.07
N PRO A 170 -11.65 -9.95 1.07
CA PRO A 170 -13.07 -10.07 0.77
C PRO A 170 -13.68 -8.78 0.20
N MET A 171 -13.15 -7.61 0.54
CA MET A 171 -13.60 -6.33 -0.01
C MET A 171 -13.22 -6.16 -1.48
N ARG A 172 -12.08 -6.68 -1.91
CA ARG A 172 -11.58 -6.54 -3.29
C ARG A 172 -12.06 -7.65 -4.21
N VAL A 173 -11.99 -8.91 -3.78
CA VAL A 173 -12.26 -10.08 -4.63
C VAL A 173 -13.52 -10.86 -4.24
N GLY A 174 -14.23 -10.41 -3.22
CA GLY A 174 -15.40 -11.10 -2.65
C GLY A 174 -15.00 -12.31 -1.80
N ARG A 175 -15.95 -12.76 -0.96
CA ARG A 175 -15.72 -13.82 0.04
C ARG A 175 -15.23 -15.14 -0.55
N ALA A 176 -15.76 -15.55 -1.71
CA ALA A 176 -15.44 -16.86 -2.29
C ALA A 176 -13.96 -16.95 -2.67
N ARG A 177 -13.44 -15.96 -3.40
CA ARG A 177 -12.03 -15.89 -3.82
C ARG A 177 -11.11 -15.66 -2.61
N ALA A 178 -11.51 -14.82 -1.66
CA ALA A 178 -10.75 -14.58 -0.43
C ALA A 178 -10.56 -15.88 0.37
N LEU A 179 -11.60 -16.72 0.52
CA LEU A 179 -11.50 -18.04 1.16
C LEU A 179 -10.64 -18.99 0.34
N GLY A 180 -10.82 -19.04 -0.99
CA GLY A 180 -9.99 -19.87 -1.89
C GLY A 180 -8.51 -19.55 -1.74
N MET A 181 -8.13 -18.27 -1.81
CA MET A 181 -6.75 -17.82 -1.61
C MET A 181 -6.22 -18.22 -0.23
N SER A 182 -6.99 -17.96 0.84
CA SER A 182 -6.52 -18.12 2.22
C SER A 182 -6.48 -19.58 2.69
N LEU A 183 -7.44 -20.41 2.26
CA LEU A 183 -7.55 -21.80 2.70
C LEU A 183 -6.75 -22.77 1.82
N LEU A 184 -6.58 -22.48 0.54
CA LEU A 184 -5.88 -23.37 -0.40
C LEU A 184 -4.43 -22.96 -0.61
N GLY A 185 -4.11 -21.67 -0.45
CA GLY A 185 -2.75 -21.12 -0.65
C GLY A 185 -2.24 -21.33 -2.07
N GLU A 186 -3.14 -21.31 -3.05
CA GLU A 186 -2.78 -21.40 -4.44
C GLU A 186 -2.16 -20.08 -4.94
N ARG A 187 -1.31 -20.21 -5.94
CA ARG A 187 -0.70 -19.06 -6.59
C ARG A 187 -1.73 -18.38 -7.50
N VAL A 188 -1.97 -17.09 -7.28
CA VAL A 188 -2.78 -16.22 -8.13
C VAL A 188 -1.84 -15.41 -9.00
N THR A 189 -1.95 -15.52 -10.33
CA THR A 189 -1.14 -14.75 -11.28
C THR A 189 -1.55 -13.27 -11.25
N ALA A 190 -0.67 -12.38 -11.74
CA ALA A 190 -0.98 -10.95 -11.83
C ALA A 190 -2.21 -10.68 -12.73
N ASP A 191 -2.36 -11.41 -13.83
CA ASP A 191 -3.53 -11.29 -14.72
C ASP A 191 -4.82 -11.70 -14.01
N GLN A 192 -4.82 -12.84 -13.28
CA GLN A 192 -5.97 -13.23 -12.45
C GLN A 192 -6.27 -12.20 -11.35
N ALA A 193 -5.22 -11.63 -10.73
CA ALA A 193 -5.37 -10.61 -9.70
C ALA A 193 -6.07 -9.35 -10.27
N ALA A 194 -5.71 -8.92 -11.47
CA ALA A 194 -6.37 -7.81 -12.15
C ALA A 194 -7.81 -8.15 -12.56
N GLU A 195 -8.05 -9.35 -13.14
CA GLU A 195 -9.39 -9.83 -13.49
C GLU A 195 -10.33 -9.88 -12.28
N TRP A 196 -9.80 -10.26 -11.11
CA TRP A 196 -10.60 -10.38 -9.88
C TRP A 196 -10.80 -9.05 -9.15
N GLY A 197 -10.10 -7.99 -9.54
CA GLY A 197 -10.11 -6.71 -8.86
C GLY A 197 -9.22 -6.66 -7.61
N LEU A 198 -8.29 -7.61 -7.46
CA LEU A 198 -7.30 -7.60 -6.38
C LEU A 198 -6.32 -6.45 -6.55
N VAL A 199 -5.89 -6.20 -7.80
CA VAL A 199 -5.05 -5.07 -8.21
C VAL A 199 -5.74 -4.25 -9.28
N TRP A 200 -5.36 -2.99 -9.43
CA TRP A 200 -5.94 -2.08 -10.41
C TRP A 200 -5.68 -2.55 -11.86
N LYS A 201 -4.44 -2.92 -12.16
CA LYS A 201 -4.07 -3.45 -13.46
C LYS A 201 -2.78 -4.28 -13.42
N THR A 202 -2.61 -5.09 -14.45
CA THR A 202 -1.37 -5.78 -14.79
C THR A 202 -0.83 -5.22 -16.09
N VAL A 203 0.50 -5.13 -16.19
CA VAL A 203 1.22 -4.70 -17.39
C VAL A 203 2.44 -5.59 -17.62
N ASP A 204 3.00 -5.57 -18.82
CA ASP A 204 4.25 -6.27 -19.08
C ASP A 204 5.37 -5.71 -18.20
N ASP A 205 6.32 -6.56 -17.80
CA ASP A 205 7.35 -6.19 -16.82
C ASP A 205 8.14 -4.95 -17.23
N ALA A 206 8.41 -4.81 -18.53
CA ALA A 206 9.11 -3.65 -19.08
C ALA A 206 8.28 -2.35 -19.06
N GLU A 207 6.96 -2.44 -18.91
CA GLU A 207 6.03 -1.31 -18.90
C GLU A 207 5.66 -0.87 -17.48
N LEU A 208 6.12 -1.59 -16.45
CA LEU A 208 5.70 -1.35 -15.07
C LEU A 208 6.03 0.07 -14.60
N ASP A 209 7.22 0.55 -14.89
CA ASP A 209 7.66 1.89 -14.49
C ASP A 209 6.82 2.98 -15.15
N ASP A 210 6.58 2.87 -16.46
CA ASP A 210 5.76 3.81 -17.22
C ASP A 210 4.30 3.79 -16.74
N ALA A 211 3.76 2.61 -16.45
CA ALA A 211 2.40 2.47 -15.96
C ALA A 211 2.20 3.09 -14.57
N VAL A 212 3.19 2.98 -13.69
CA VAL A 212 3.18 3.62 -12.37
C VAL A 212 3.36 5.13 -12.53
N ALA A 213 4.30 5.57 -13.37
CA ALA A 213 4.56 6.99 -13.62
C ALA A 213 3.29 7.71 -14.14
N GLN A 214 2.53 7.10 -15.05
CA GLN A 214 1.26 7.65 -15.53
C GLN A 214 0.24 7.88 -14.41
N VAL A 215 0.10 6.91 -13.49
CA VAL A 215 -0.83 7.05 -12.35
C VAL A 215 -0.34 8.12 -11.39
N VAL A 216 0.94 8.10 -11.04
CA VAL A 216 1.56 9.08 -10.14
C VAL A 216 1.45 10.49 -10.71
N ASP A 217 1.60 10.65 -12.03
CA ASP A 217 1.49 11.94 -12.71
C ASP A 217 0.08 12.55 -12.58
N VAL A 218 -0.96 11.72 -12.66
CA VAL A 218 -2.33 12.16 -12.37
C VAL A 218 -2.49 12.55 -10.91
N LEU A 219 -1.98 11.74 -9.98
CA LEU A 219 -2.14 11.97 -8.54
C LEU A 219 -1.44 13.26 -8.08
N ARG A 220 -0.19 13.50 -8.53
CA ARG A 220 0.58 14.68 -8.12
C ARG A 220 -0.02 16.00 -8.60
N ARG A 221 -0.68 16.01 -9.78
CA ARG A 221 -1.36 17.20 -10.32
C ARG A 221 -2.76 17.41 -9.77
N SER A 222 -3.34 16.41 -9.12
CA SER A 222 -4.66 16.48 -8.51
C SER A 222 -4.68 17.33 -7.25
N SER A 223 -5.86 17.84 -6.87
CA SER A 223 -6.04 18.56 -5.62
C SER A 223 -5.74 17.67 -4.42
N PRO A 224 -4.76 17.99 -3.57
CA PRO A 224 -4.43 17.17 -2.40
C PRO A 224 -5.63 17.00 -1.46
N ALA A 225 -6.39 18.08 -1.24
CA ALA A 225 -7.60 18.04 -0.40
C ALA A 225 -8.69 17.15 -1.01
N ALA A 226 -8.83 17.13 -2.35
CA ALA A 226 -9.79 16.25 -3.00
C ALA A 226 -9.37 14.78 -2.88
N MET A 227 -8.09 14.45 -3.10
CA MET A 227 -7.59 13.08 -2.97
C MET A 227 -7.81 12.52 -1.56
N ALA A 228 -7.49 13.28 -0.52
CA ALA A 228 -7.72 12.87 0.86
C ALA A 228 -9.20 12.61 1.16
N ARG A 229 -10.11 13.46 0.66
CA ARG A 229 -11.55 13.33 0.89
C ARG A 229 -12.19 12.20 0.08
N ILE A 230 -11.73 11.95 -1.14
CA ILE A 230 -12.16 10.79 -1.94
C ILE A 230 -11.82 9.49 -1.21
N ARG A 231 -10.59 9.35 -0.70
CA ARG A 231 -10.18 8.17 0.08
C ARG A 231 -11.08 7.99 1.30
N SER A 232 -11.20 9.02 2.13
CA SER A 232 -12.05 9.00 3.34
C SER A 232 -13.51 8.65 3.05
N ALA A 233 -14.06 9.15 1.95
CA ALA A 233 -15.45 8.85 1.55
C ALA A 233 -15.60 7.38 1.13
N ILE A 234 -14.68 6.85 0.33
CA ILE A 234 -14.71 5.46 -0.15
C ILE A 234 -14.44 4.48 0.99
N ASP A 235 -13.43 4.72 1.82
CA ASP A 235 -13.05 3.83 2.93
C ASP A 235 -14.17 3.70 3.97
N GLY A 236 -14.89 4.80 4.22
CA GLY A 236 -16.02 4.80 5.15
C GLY A 236 -17.35 4.31 4.58
N ALA A 237 -17.47 4.16 3.24
CA ALA A 237 -18.75 3.85 2.59
C ALA A 237 -19.37 2.53 3.03
N MET A 238 -18.56 1.51 3.26
CA MET A 238 -19.04 0.19 3.69
C MET A 238 -19.60 0.16 5.13
N GLN A 239 -19.39 1.22 5.90
CA GLN A 239 -19.85 1.34 7.30
C GLN A 239 -21.07 2.26 7.43
N ARG A 240 -21.56 2.82 6.33
CA ARG A 240 -22.66 3.78 6.29
C ARG A 240 -23.82 3.26 5.45
N ASP A 241 -25.01 3.75 5.73
CA ASP A 241 -26.10 3.62 4.78
C ASP A 241 -25.98 4.70 3.67
N LEU A 242 -26.87 4.61 2.66
CA LEU A 242 -26.84 5.54 1.53
C LEU A 242 -27.10 6.99 1.96
N ALA A 243 -28.01 7.21 2.92
CA ALA A 243 -28.38 8.56 3.35
C ALA A 243 -27.19 9.24 4.05
N ASP A 244 -26.56 8.55 4.99
CA ASP A 244 -25.35 9.04 5.68
C ASP A 244 -24.21 9.28 4.70
N GLN A 245 -24.04 8.41 3.69
CA GLN A 245 -23.01 8.59 2.69
C GLN A 245 -23.24 9.83 1.81
N LEU A 246 -24.48 10.10 1.39
CA LEU A 246 -24.82 11.30 0.63
C LEU A 246 -24.54 12.59 1.45
N ASP A 247 -24.78 12.57 2.76
CA ASP A 247 -24.45 13.70 3.63
C ASP A 247 -22.94 13.92 3.75
N VAL A 248 -22.15 12.85 3.82
CA VAL A 248 -20.67 12.92 3.79
C VAL A 248 -20.18 13.52 2.46
N GLU A 249 -20.72 13.07 1.33
CA GLU A 249 -20.37 13.59 0.01
C GLU A 249 -20.74 15.08 -0.12
N MET A 250 -21.93 15.47 0.32
CA MET A 250 -22.37 16.85 0.35
C MET A 250 -21.42 17.74 1.18
N GLY A 251 -21.01 17.27 2.37
CA GLY A 251 -20.05 17.97 3.21
C GLY A 251 -18.68 18.14 2.56
N HIS A 252 -18.20 17.12 1.84
CA HIS A 252 -16.96 17.21 1.07
C HIS A 252 -17.07 18.19 -0.10
N GLN A 253 -18.18 18.17 -0.84
CA GLN A 253 -18.41 19.08 -1.97
C GLN A 253 -18.53 20.55 -1.52
N ALA A 254 -19.15 20.80 -0.37
CA ALA A 254 -19.26 22.15 0.19
C ALA A 254 -17.88 22.81 0.43
N VAL A 255 -16.84 21.99 0.69
CA VAL A 255 -15.45 22.46 0.84
C VAL A 255 -14.71 22.52 -0.50
N LEU A 256 -14.83 21.48 -1.32
CA LEU A 256 -14.00 21.32 -2.51
C LEU A 256 -14.46 22.17 -3.69
N ILE A 257 -15.76 22.36 -3.88
CA ILE A 257 -16.28 23.13 -5.02
C ILE A 257 -15.74 24.58 -5.00
N PRO A 258 -15.85 25.34 -3.88
CA PRO A 258 -15.30 26.69 -3.83
C PRO A 258 -13.79 26.76 -4.05
N GLN A 259 -13.05 25.72 -3.69
CA GLN A 259 -11.59 25.70 -3.80
C GLN A 259 -11.09 25.32 -5.20
N ASN A 260 -11.75 24.36 -5.86
CA ASN A 260 -11.20 23.66 -7.00
C ASN A 260 -11.95 23.85 -8.31
N MET A 261 -13.27 24.13 -8.25
CA MET A 261 -14.12 24.12 -9.45
C MET A 261 -13.65 25.09 -10.54
N ALA A 262 -13.20 26.29 -10.18
CA ALA A 262 -12.72 27.28 -11.15
C ALA A 262 -11.49 26.77 -11.90
N HIS A 263 -10.50 26.20 -11.20
CA HIS A 263 -9.27 25.63 -11.81
C HIS A 263 -9.59 24.45 -12.73
N GLY A 264 -10.44 23.53 -12.25
CA GLY A 264 -10.86 22.38 -13.04
C GLY A 264 -11.65 22.76 -14.28
N ALA A 265 -12.60 23.71 -14.18
CA ALA A 265 -13.40 24.17 -15.29
C ALA A 265 -12.55 24.92 -16.34
N GLU A 266 -11.63 25.77 -15.94
CA GLU A 266 -10.71 26.46 -16.83
C GLU A 266 -9.87 25.47 -17.65
N ALA A 267 -9.24 24.50 -16.99
CA ALA A 267 -8.44 23.47 -17.65
C ALA A 267 -9.28 22.63 -18.62
N PHE A 268 -10.49 22.23 -18.20
CA PHE A 268 -11.42 21.46 -19.01
C PHE A 268 -11.80 22.21 -20.30
N LEU A 269 -12.15 23.49 -20.20
CA LEU A 269 -12.49 24.33 -21.37
C LEU A 269 -11.28 24.59 -22.28
N ALA A 270 -10.10 24.71 -21.68
CA ALA A 270 -8.85 24.89 -22.44
C ALA A 270 -8.30 23.58 -23.02
N LYS A 271 -8.88 22.41 -22.68
CA LYS A 271 -8.40 21.07 -23.04
C LYS A 271 -6.94 20.85 -22.62
N THR A 272 -6.58 21.31 -21.44
CA THR A 272 -5.28 21.13 -20.78
C THR A 272 -5.45 20.29 -19.54
N ASP A 273 -4.35 19.76 -19.01
CA ASP A 273 -4.36 19.12 -17.71
C ASP A 273 -4.56 20.15 -16.60
N PRO A 274 -5.43 19.88 -15.61
CA PRO A 274 -5.60 20.80 -14.49
C PRO A 274 -4.38 20.77 -13.55
N SER A 275 -4.14 21.90 -12.92
CA SER A 275 -3.19 22.02 -11.80
C SER A 275 -3.90 22.66 -10.62
N PHE A 276 -3.85 22.01 -9.48
CA PHE A 276 -4.53 22.48 -8.28
C PHE A 276 -3.49 22.99 -7.27
N PRO A 277 -3.45 24.29 -6.99
CA PRO A 277 -2.69 24.84 -5.89
C PRO A 277 -3.32 24.40 -4.56
N GLY A 278 -2.54 24.44 -3.49
CA GLY A 278 -3.06 24.21 -2.15
C GLY A 278 -2.37 23.09 -1.41
N SER A 279 -2.71 23.01 -0.11
CA SER A 279 -2.23 22.00 0.81
C SER A 279 -3.20 20.83 0.93
N ARG A 280 -2.81 19.82 1.69
CA ARG A 280 -3.63 18.65 2.04
C ARG A 280 -4.81 19.00 2.98
N TYR A 281 -4.78 20.18 3.64
CA TYR A 281 -5.69 20.61 4.70
C TYR A 281 -6.50 21.84 4.29
#